data_2906487701b6df8bcd0a660e2ef98f96
#
_entry.id   2906487701b6df8bcd0a660e2ef98f96
#
_cell.length_a   1.000
_cell.length_b   1.000
_cell.length_c   1.000
_cell.angle_alpha   90.00
_cell.angle_beta   90.00
_cell.angle_gamma   90.00
#
_symmetry.space_group_name_H-M   'P 1'
#
loop_
_entity.id
_entity.type
_entity.pdbx_description
1 polymer ?
#
loop_
_entity_poly.entity_id
_entity_poly.type
_entity_poly.pdbx_seq_one_letter_code
_entity_poly.pdbx_strand_id
1 'polypeptide(L)'
;DFVSGHIDLARKTGAEIVYGPTASPAFDCIIAEDNQEFKVGDLTLRLLHTPGHTPESSCYLLIDAEGKETAIFTGDTLFLGDVGRPDLAIKSDLTQEDLAGMLYNSLRTRIMPLADDIMVYPAHGAGSACGKNMSSDTQDLLGNQKRTNYALRADMTKEEFIKEVTTGILPPPAYFPLNAAMNKNGYDSIDEVIARGTKALTVDEFKSEIANGALILDVRTQAEFIQGFIPNSLFIGLNGQFAMWVGALITDIKQRIVLIAPEGKEEETVTRLARVGYDYTVGYLKGGVSSWDGELNTITSISADELAATENCTIVDVRKPGEWQSEHVENAMHYPLDYMNDDLTKLDKNTTYHVHCAGGYRSVIAISLLMQQGYKNLIDVAGGYGAIKNTD
;
A
#
# COMPACT_ATOMS: atom_id res chain seq x y z
N ASP A 1 0.05 -5.48 4.95
CA ASP A 1 0.09 -4.24 4.15
C ASP A 1 0.52 -3.03 4.97
N PHE A 2 0.00 -2.85 6.20
CA PHE A 2 0.09 -1.60 6.93
C PHE A 2 0.58 -1.81 8.35
N VAL A 3 1.05 -0.73 8.99
CA VAL A 3 1.26 -0.68 10.44
C VAL A 3 -0.12 -0.72 11.11
N SER A 4 -0.33 -1.67 12.00
CA SER A 4 -1.61 -1.89 12.67
C SER A 4 -1.67 -1.12 13.99
N GLY A 5 -2.87 -0.73 14.43
CA GLY A 5 -3.09 0.06 15.64
C GLY A 5 -3.17 -0.75 16.94
N HIS A 6 -2.76 -2.01 16.98
CA HIS A 6 -2.97 -2.92 18.12
C HIS A 6 -2.34 -2.44 19.42
N ILE A 7 -1.12 -1.90 19.38
CA ILE A 7 -0.42 -1.39 20.57
C ILE A 7 -1.13 -0.13 21.12
N ASP A 8 -1.52 0.79 20.22
CA ASP A 8 -2.26 1.99 20.62
C ASP A 8 -3.63 1.64 21.20
N LEU A 9 -4.34 0.68 20.58
CA LEU A 9 -5.61 0.18 21.11
C LEU A 9 -5.44 -0.43 22.49
N ALA A 10 -4.45 -1.30 22.69
CA ALA A 10 -4.16 -1.88 23.99
C ALA A 10 -3.86 -0.82 25.06
N ARG A 11 -3.03 0.18 24.73
CA ARG A 11 -2.71 1.30 25.64
C ARG A 11 -3.94 2.12 26.02
N LYS A 12 -4.82 2.42 25.04
CA LYS A 12 -6.00 3.28 25.24
C LYS A 12 -7.15 2.58 25.95
N THR A 13 -7.29 1.27 25.77
CA THR A 13 -8.45 0.50 26.28
C THR A 13 -8.12 -0.40 27.47
N GLY A 14 -6.85 -0.75 27.66
CA GLY A 14 -6.39 -1.77 28.60
C GLY A 14 -6.70 -3.20 28.13
N ALA A 15 -7.14 -3.38 26.86
CA ALA A 15 -7.38 -4.70 26.30
C ALA A 15 -6.05 -5.43 26.03
N GLU A 16 -6.05 -6.73 26.29
CA GLU A 16 -4.90 -7.58 25.99
C GLU A 16 -4.81 -7.85 24.47
N ILE A 17 -3.59 -7.94 23.96
CA ILE A 17 -3.33 -8.35 22.58
C ILE A 17 -3.20 -9.88 22.56
N VAL A 18 -3.90 -10.55 21.64
CA VAL A 18 -3.87 -11.98 21.46
C VAL A 18 -3.31 -12.32 20.09
N TYR A 19 -2.23 -13.10 20.07
CA TYR A 19 -1.66 -13.68 18.85
C TYR A 19 -1.86 -15.19 18.79
N GLY A 20 -1.80 -15.74 17.59
CA GLY A 20 -1.84 -17.18 17.36
C GLY A 20 -0.54 -17.90 17.77
N PRO A 21 -0.54 -19.25 17.70
CA PRO A 21 0.64 -20.06 17.99
C PRO A 21 1.86 -19.62 17.18
N THR A 22 3.05 -19.82 17.75
CA THR A 22 4.35 -19.49 17.13
C THR A 22 4.67 -18.00 16.96
N ALA A 23 3.74 -17.07 17.22
CA ALA A 23 4.03 -15.64 17.20
C ALA A 23 5.08 -15.28 18.28
N SER A 24 5.91 -14.28 17.98
CA SER A 24 7.00 -13.83 18.86
C SER A 24 7.19 -12.31 18.73
N PRO A 25 6.20 -11.51 19.15
CA PRO A 25 6.33 -10.05 19.18
C PRO A 25 7.25 -9.59 20.32
N ALA A 26 7.74 -8.35 20.22
CA ALA A 26 8.64 -7.74 21.22
C ALA A 26 7.90 -6.96 22.31
N PHE A 27 6.58 -7.09 22.40
CA PHE A 27 5.72 -6.46 23.41
C PHE A 27 4.83 -7.50 24.08
N ASP A 28 4.24 -7.13 25.23
CA ASP A 28 3.40 -8.02 26.02
C ASP A 28 2.13 -8.39 25.25
N CYS A 29 1.86 -9.69 25.15
CA CYS A 29 0.68 -10.25 24.52
C CYS A 29 0.42 -11.68 25.02
N ILE A 30 -0.78 -12.18 24.77
CA ILE A 30 -1.13 -13.57 24.95
C ILE A 30 -0.78 -14.33 23.67
N ILE A 31 0.07 -15.36 23.77
CA ILE A 31 0.25 -16.35 22.71
C ILE A 31 -0.75 -17.46 22.95
N ALA A 32 -1.79 -17.47 22.16
CA ALA A 32 -2.87 -18.44 22.31
C ALA A 32 -2.54 -19.80 21.69
N GLU A 33 -3.07 -20.86 22.27
CA GLU A 33 -3.04 -22.19 21.69
C GLU A 33 -4.12 -22.36 20.60
N ASP A 34 -3.94 -23.34 19.73
CA ASP A 34 -4.99 -23.69 18.76
C ASP A 34 -6.27 -24.15 19.46
N ASN A 35 -7.42 -23.65 19.04
CA ASN A 35 -8.74 -23.83 19.65
C ASN A 35 -8.92 -23.16 21.03
N GLN A 36 -7.99 -22.33 21.47
CA GLN A 36 -8.20 -21.55 22.69
C GLN A 36 -9.39 -20.61 22.54
N GLU A 37 -10.19 -20.50 23.60
CA GLU A 37 -11.39 -19.67 23.66
C GLU A 37 -11.20 -18.44 24.57
N PHE A 38 -11.72 -17.31 24.11
CA PHE A 38 -11.73 -16.04 24.83
C PHE A 38 -13.16 -15.53 24.96
N LYS A 39 -13.56 -15.14 26.17
CA LYS A 39 -14.88 -14.56 26.43
C LYS A 39 -14.88 -13.06 26.20
N VAL A 40 -15.90 -12.59 25.45
CA VAL A 40 -16.18 -11.16 25.23
C VAL A 40 -17.65 -10.90 25.58
N GLY A 41 -17.92 -10.60 26.85
CA GLY A 41 -19.28 -10.62 27.38
C GLY A 41 -19.88 -12.03 27.27
N ASP A 42 -21.07 -12.12 26.67
CA ASP A 42 -21.76 -13.39 26.43
C ASP A 42 -21.25 -14.15 25.18
N LEU A 43 -20.39 -13.50 24.39
CA LEU A 43 -19.82 -14.08 23.17
C LEU A 43 -18.52 -14.84 23.47
N THR A 44 -18.14 -15.73 22.56
CA THR A 44 -16.86 -16.44 22.63
C THR A 44 -16.12 -16.29 21.29
N LEU A 45 -14.83 -15.95 21.36
CA LEU A 45 -13.92 -16.01 20.23
C LEU A 45 -13.03 -17.26 20.39
N ARG A 46 -13.08 -18.17 19.43
CA ARG A 46 -12.19 -19.33 19.35
C ARG A 46 -11.12 -19.10 18.31
N LEU A 47 -9.86 -19.21 18.71
CA LEU A 47 -8.73 -19.11 17.79
C LEU A 47 -8.60 -20.42 16.99
N LEU A 48 -8.50 -20.30 15.67
CA LEU A 48 -8.17 -21.39 14.78
C LEU A 48 -6.79 -21.11 14.15
N HIS A 49 -5.78 -21.95 14.46
CA HIS A 49 -4.47 -21.81 13.83
C HIS A 49 -4.55 -22.21 12.35
N THR A 50 -4.23 -21.30 11.46
CA THR A 50 -4.37 -21.45 10.01
C THR A 50 -3.10 -20.99 9.27
N PRO A 51 -1.95 -21.66 9.50
CA PRO A 51 -0.68 -21.29 8.88
C PRO A 51 -0.75 -21.38 7.35
N GLY A 52 0.01 -20.49 6.68
CA GLY A 52 0.12 -20.50 5.23
C GLY A 52 0.46 -19.15 4.63
N HIS A 53 -0.30 -18.08 4.92
CA HIS A 53 0.14 -16.73 4.60
C HIS A 53 1.40 -16.36 5.41
N THR A 54 1.35 -16.65 6.71
CA THR A 54 2.51 -16.72 7.61
C THR A 54 2.41 -17.98 8.48
N PRO A 55 3.52 -18.43 9.13
CA PRO A 55 3.46 -19.56 10.05
C PRO A 55 2.54 -19.37 11.25
N GLU A 56 2.40 -18.12 11.72
CA GLU A 56 1.60 -17.72 12.87
C GLU A 56 0.16 -17.31 12.52
N SER A 57 -0.23 -17.35 11.25
CA SER A 57 -1.56 -16.99 10.78
C SER A 57 -2.67 -17.73 11.53
N SER A 58 -3.69 -16.98 11.93
CA SER A 58 -4.82 -17.52 12.69
C SER A 58 -6.12 -16.82 12.29
N CYS A 59 -7.22 -17.56 12.38
CA CYS A 59 -8.58 -17.01 12.26
C CYS A 59 -9.25 -16.98 13.62
N TYR A 60 -10.24 -16.11 13.81
CA TYR A 60 -11.05 -16.04 15.02
C TYR A 60 -12.50 -16.34 14.69
N LEU A 61 -13.02 -17.44 15.24
CA LEU A 61 -14.41 -17.89 15.07
C LEU A 61 -15.27 -17.30 16.19
N LEU A 62 -16.31 -16.55 15.80
CA LEU A 62 -17.26 -15.96 16.73
C LEU A 62 -18.39 -16.94 17.02
N ILE A 63 -18.62 -17.18 18.30
CA ILE A 63 -19.68 -18.04 18.84
C ILE A 63 -20.59 -17.15 19.69
N ASP A 64 -21.88 -17.19 19.40
CA ASP A 64 -22.89 -16.42 20.14
C ASP A 64 -23.20 -16.98 21.53
N ALA A 65 -24.11 -16.33 22.25
CA ALA A 65 -24.50 -16.71 23.60
C ALA A 65 -25.19 -18.10 23.65
N GLU A 66 -25.81 -18.51 22.56
CA GLU A 66 -26.47 -19.80 22.40
C GLU A 66 -25.50 -20.94 21.99
N GLY A 67 -24.22 -20.61 21.75
CA GLY A 67 -23.19 -21.56 21.37
C GLY A 67 -23.14 -21.80 19.84
N LYS A 68 -23.83 -20.99 19.04
CA LYS A 68 -23.80 -21.10 17.58
C LYS A 68 -22.62 -20.32 17.00
N GLU A 69 -21.89 -20.95 16.09
CA GLU A 69 -20.86 -20.31 15.27
C GLU A 69 -21.51 -19.39 14.23
N THR A 70 -21.23 -18.08 14.28
CA THR A 70 -21.96 -17.06 13.49
C THR A 70 -21.08 -16.31 12.50
N ALA A 71 -19.81 -16.08 12.84
CA ALA A 71 -18.89 -15.33 12.00
C ALA A 71 -17.45 -15.83 12.16
N ILE A 72 -16.62 -15.56 11.17
CA ILE A 72 -15.18 -15.85 11.21
C ILE A 72 -14.39 -14.65 10.68
N PHE A 73 -13.40 -14.20 11.48
CA PHE A 73 -12.42 -13.19 11.10
C PHE A 73 -11.19 -13.93 10.56
N THR A 74 -11.03 -13.92 9.25
CA THR A 74 -10.08 -14.80 8.57
C THR A 74 -8.68 -14.23 8.39
N GLY A 75 -8.48 -12.95 8.76
CA GLY A 75 -7.20 -12.30 8.50
C GLY A 75 -6.82 -12.43 7.02
N ASP A 76 -5.57 -12.80 6.79
CA ASP A 76 -5.03 -13.05 5.45
C ASP A 76 -5.05 -14.55 5.06
N THR A 77 -5.75 -15.39 5.82
CA THR A 77 -5.93 -16.80 5.45
C THR A 77 -6.92 -16.95 4.29
N LEU A 78 -8.05 -16.25 4.36
CA LEU A 78 -9.09 -16.29 3.33
C LEU A 78 -9.62 -14.90 3.06
N PHE A 79 -9.57 -14.48 1.81
CA PHE A 79 -10.24 -13.30 1.27
C PHE A 79 -11.53 -13.67 0.53
N LEU A 80 -12.34 -12.68 0.19
CA LEU A 80 -13.51 -12.90 -0.65
C LEU A 80 -13.07 -13.04 -2.11
N GLY A 81 -13.22 -14.25 -2.65
CA GLY A 81 -12.78 -14.63 -4.00
C GLY A 81 -11.32 -15.03 -4.12
N ASP A 82 -10.53 -14.94 -3.05
CA ASP A 82 -9.09 -15.21 -3.07
C ASP A 82 -8.58 -15.74 -1.72
N VAL A 83 -7.25 -15.92 -1.61
CA VAL A 83 -6.52 -16.25 -0.39
C VAL A 83 -5.25 -15.41 -0.26
N GLY A 84 -4.70 -15.32 0.94
CA GLY A 84 -3.43 -14.62 1.19
C GLY A 84 -2.26 -15.27 0.45
N ARG A 85 -1.39 -14.44 -0.11
CA ARG A 85 -0.18 -14.88 -0.83
C ARG A 85 0.79 -15.59 0.12
N PRO A 86 1.40 -16.71 -0.31
CA PRO A 86 2.24 -17.55 0.57
C PRO A 86 3.74 -17.22 0.48
N ASP A 87 4.15 -16.03 0.05
CA ASP A 87 5.55 -15.69 -0.20
C ASP A 87 6.14 -14.61 0.71
N LEU A 88 5.34 -14.04 1.63
CA LEU A 88 5.80 -12.93 2.46
C LEU A 88 6.61 -13.38 3.69
N ALA A 89 6.51 -14.65 4.10
CA ALA A 89 7.20 -15.19 5.26
C ALA A 89 8.26 -16.26 4.91
N ILE A 90 8.81 -16.21 3.70
CA ILE A 90 9.88 -17.11 3.24
C ILE A 90 11.12 -16.91 4.13
N LYS A 91 11.73 -18.03 4.55
CA LYS A 91 12.98 -18.10 5.33
C LYS A 91 13.88 -19.16 4.73
N SER A 92 15.09 -19.29 5.27
CA SER A 92 16.06 -20.30 4.81
C SER A 92 15.55 -21.76 4.89
N ASP A 93 14.61 -22.02 5.80
CA ASP A 93 14.03 -23.31 6.11
C ASP A 93 12.53 -23.44 5.74
N LEU A 94 11.96 -22.42 5.08
CA LEU A 94 10.54 -22.37 4.74
C LEU A 94 10.35 -21.73 3.36
N THR A 95 9.97 -22.53 2.37
CA THR A 95 9.75 -22.09 1.00
C THR A 95 8.34 -21.54 0.77
N GLN A 96 8.13 -20.93 -0.37
CA GLN A 96 6.81 -20.48 -0.83
C GLN A 96 5.85 -21.66 -1.00
N GLU A 97 6.33 -22.76 -1.53
CA GLU A 97 5.57 -24.00 -1.72
C GLU A 97 5.18 -24.62 -0.40
N ASP A 98 6.05 -24.58 0.62
CA ASP A 98 5.73 -25.05 1.97
C ASP A 98 4.60 -24.22 2.58
N LEU A 99 4.68 -22.90 2.50
CA LEU A 99 3.63 -21.99 2.97
C LEU A 99 2.31 -22.21 2.22
N ALA A 100 2.34 -22.35 0.89
CA ALA A 100 1.16 -22.67 0.09
C ALA A 100 0.55 -24.02 0.49
N GLY A 101 1.39 -25.01 0.78
CA GLY A 101 0.97 -26.33 1.27
C GLY A 101 0.34 -26.30 2.67
N MET A 102 0.85 -25.41 3.55
CA MET A 102 0.23 -25.15 4.86
C MET A 102 -1.13 -24.48 4.70
N LEU A 103 -1.22 -23.47 3.82
CA LEU A 103 -2.48 -22.75 3.52
C LEU A 103 -3.54 -23.71 3.00
N TYR A 104 -3.19 -24.60 2.05
CA TYR A 104 -4.09 -25.65 1.58
C TYR A 104 -4.66 -26.48 2.74
N ASN A 105 -3.78 -26.98 3.60
CA ASN A 105 -4.21 -27.80 4.75
C ASN A 105 -5.14 -27.00 5.68
N SER A 106 -4.78 -25.74 5.98
CA SER A 106 -5.59 -24.84 6.82
C SER A 106 -7.00 -24.63 6.25
N LEU A 107 -7.11 -24.33 4.95
CA LEU A 107 -8.39 -24.18 4.28
C LEU A 107 -9.23 -25.46 4.31
N ARG A 108 -8.63 -26.62 4.02
CA ARG A 108 -9.33 -27.91 3.94
C ARG A 108 -9.77 -28.44 5.30
N THR A 109 -8.95 -28.25 6.34
CA THR A 109 -9.20 -28.86 7.66
C THR A 109 -9.85 -27.92 8.67
N ARG A 110 -9.71 -26.61 8.49
CA ARG A 110 -10.17 -25.63 9.48
C ARG A 110 -11.33 -24.75 8.97
N ILE A 111 -11.31 -24.38 7.69
CA ILE A 111 -12.29 -23.44 7.12
C ILE A 111 -13.44 -24.19 6.43
N MET A 112 -13.14 -25.10 5.50
CA MET A 112 -14.19 -25.78 4.73
C MET A 112 -15.17 -26.64 5.57
N PRO A 113 -14.78 -27.22 6.73
CA PRO A 113 -15.74 -27.95 7.58
C PRO A 113 -16.76 -27.07 8.29
N LEU A 114 -16.53 -25.76 8.41
CA LEU A 114 -17.44 -24.83 9.07
C LEU A 114 -18.76 -24.69 8.28
N ALA A 115 -19.83 -24.28 8.97
CA ALA A 115 -21.17 -24.18 8.37
C ALA A 115 -21.24 -23.08 7.29
N ASP A 116 -22.11 -23.26 6.32
CA ASP A 116 -22.24 -22.37 5.15
C ASP A 116 -22.87 -21.00 5.48
N ASP A 117 -23.58 -20.90 6.60
CA ASP A 117 -24.25 -19.68 7.08
C ASP A 117 -23.31 -18.77 7.94
N ILE A 118 -22.07 -19.15 8.12
CA ILE A 118 -21.06 -18.33 8.81
C ILE A 118 -20.65 -17.14 7.93
N MET A 119 -20.66 -15.93 8.51
CA MET A 119 -20.22 -14.72 7.85
C MET A 119 -18.69 -14.60 7.89
N VAL A 120 -18.06 -14.40 6.74
CA VAL A 120 -16.61 -14.23 6.59
C VAL A 120 -16.24 -12.75 6.59
N TYR A 121 -15.30 -12.35 7.45
CA TYR A 121 -14.71 -11.02 7.54
C TYR A 121 -13.20 -11.12 7.29
N PRO A 122 -12.70 -10.78 6.09
CA PRO A 122 -11.26 -10.78 5.79
C PRO A 122 -10.57 -9.52 6.32
N ALA A 123 -9.21 -9.56 6.38
CA ALA A 123 -8.42 -8.39 6.76
C ALA A 123 -8.36 -7.31 5.68
N HIS A 124 -8.41 -7.70 4.42
CA HIS A 124 -8.28 -6.82 3.25
C HIS A 124 -9.42 -7.03 2.25
N GLY A 125 -9.67 -5.99 1.47
CA GLY A 125 -10.53 -6.02 0.29
C GLY A 125 -9.76 -5.71 -0.99
N ALA A 126 -10.49 -5.44 -2.06
CA ALA A 126 -9.95 -5.13 -3.38
C ALA A 126 -8.92 -3.99 -3.33
N GLY A 127 -7.81 -4.16 -4.04
CA GLY A 127 -6.70 -3.19 -4.13
C GLY A 127 -5.53 -3.45 -3.19
N SER A 128 -5.63 -4.40 -2.24
CA SER A 128 -4.47 -4.87 -1.48
C SER A 128 -3.53 -5.71 -2.36
N ALA A 129 -2.22 -5.63 -2.09
CA ALA A 129 -1.22 -6.47 -2.73
C ALA A 129 -1.11 -7.88 -2.10
N CYS A 130 -1.94 -8.19 -1.09
CA CYS A 130 -1.95 -9.49 -0.41
C CYS A 130 -2.74 -10.59 -1.14
N GLY A 131 -3.54 -10.24 -2.17
CA GLY A 131 -4.25 -11.19 -3.02
C GLY A 131 -4.24 -10.75 -4.48
N LYS A 132 -4.67 -11.65 -5.39
CA LYS A 132 -4.65 -11.42 -6.85
C LYS A 132 -6.01 -10.93 -7.37
N ASN A 133 -7.11 -11.53 -6.88
CA ASN A 133 -8.46 -11.39 -7.43
C ASN A 133 -9.52 -11.16 -6.34
N MET A 134 -9.20 -10.33 -5.35
CA MET A 134 -10.12 -10.06 -4.25
C MET A 134 -11.36 -9.30 -4.73
N SER A 135 -12.54 -9.70 -4.21
CA SER A 135 -13.80 -8.99 -4.40
C SER A 135 -13.78 -7.59 -3.77
N SER A 136 -14.62 -6.71 -4.30
CA SER A 136 -14.90 -5.40 -3.69
C SER A 136 -15.83 -5.47 -2.47
N ASP A 137 -16.43 -6.63 -2.21
CA ASP A 137 -17.28 -6.84 -1.04
C ASP A 137 -16.44 -6.83 0.25
N THR A 138 -17.06 -6.46 1.37
CA THR A 138 -16.39 -6.41 2.68
C THR A 138 -16.69 -7.61 3.56
N GLN A 139 -17.71 -8.38 3.22
CA GLN A 139 -18.14 -9.61 3.91
C GLN A 139 -18.96 -10.47 2.97
N ASP A 140 -18.99 -11.78 3.21
CA ASP A 140 -19.83 -12.73 2.47
C ASP A 140 -20.03 -14.01 3.30
N LEU A 141 -21.07 -14.81 2.96
CA LEU A 141 -21.29 -16.11 3.57
C LEU A 141 -20.24 -17.13 3.13
N LEU A 142 -19.75 -17.93 4.08
CA LEU A 142 -18.77 -18.99 3.77
C LEU A 142 -19.26 -19.96 2.70
N GLY A 143 -20.55 -20.27 2.68
CA GLY A 143 -21.16 -21.11 1.64
C GLY A 143 -21.07 -20.51 0.24
N ASN A 144 -21.10 -19.17 0.10
CA ASN A 144 -20.84 -18.51 -1.17
C ASN A 144 -19.37 -18.68 -1.56
N GLN A 145 -18.45 -18.42 -0.62
CA GLN A 145 -17.02 -18.59 -0.86
C GLN A 145 -16.66 -20.04 -1.26
N LYS A 146 -17.26 -21.04 -0.64
CA LYS A 146 -17.05 -22.46 -1.02
C LYS A 146 -17.48 -22.75 -2.46
N ARG A 147 -18.44 -21.98 -3.02
CA ARG A 147 -18.93 -22.14 -4.40
C ARG A 147 -18.15 -21.33 -5.42
N THR A 148 -17.68 -20.13 -5.06
CA THR A 148 -17.16 -19.14 -6.01
C THR A 148 -15.65 -18.90 -5.89
N ASN A 149 -15.07 -19.12 -4.70
CA ASN A 149 -13.64 -18.90 -4.48
C ASN A 149 -12.84 -20.09 -5.04
N TYR A 150 -11.97 -19.84 -5.99
CA TYR A 150 -11.16 -20.87 -6.65
C TYR A 150 -10.35 -21.71 -5.66
N ALA A 151 -9.84 -21.09 -4.58
CA ALA A 151 -9.00 -21.74 -3.59
C ALA A 151 -9.77 -22.72 -2.69
N LEU A 152 -11.10 -22.61 -2.61
CA LEU A 152 -11.98 -23.49 -1.82
C LEU A 152 -12.62 -24.60 -2.67
N ARG A 153 -12.29 -24.73 -3.95
CA ARG A 153 -12.78 -25.82 -4.79
C ARG A 153 -12.43 -27.18 -4.18
N ALA A 154 -13.45 -28.01 -3.96
CA ALA A 154 -13.28 -29.32 -3.31
C ALA A 154 -12.51 -30.35 -4.15
N ASP A 155 -12.54 -30.20 -5.48
CA ASP A 155 -11.87 -31.05 -6.46
C ASP A 155 -10.40 -30.70 -6.72
N MET A 156 -9.91 -29.57 -6.22
CA MET A 156 -8.53 -29.14 -6.39
C MET A 156 -7.57 -29.93 -5.52
N THR A 157 -6.57 -30.58 -6.10
CA THR A 157 -5.50 -31.26 -5.39
C THR A 157 -4.55 -30.26 -4.72
N LYS A 158 -3.73 -30.73 -3.79
CA LYS A 158 -2.73 -29.88 -3.11
C LYS A 158 -1.71 -29.30 -4.09
N GLU A 159 -1.27 -30.11 -5.04
CA GLU A 159 -0.30 -29.73 -6.07
C GLU A 159 -0.86 -28.67 -7.02
N GLU A 160 -2.12 -28.82 -7.43
CA GLU A 160 -2.83 -27.83 -8.25
C GLU A 160 -2.99 -26.51 -7.49
N PHE A 161 -3.37 -26.58 -6.21
CA PHE A 161 -3.52 -25.39 -5.35
C PHE A 161 -2.18 -24.65 -5.20
N ILE A 162 -1.09 -25.36 -4.88
CA ILE A 162 0.23 -24.75 -4.74
C ILE A 162 0.61 -24.05 -6.03
N LYS A 163 0.47 -24.72 -7.18
CA LYS A 163 0.75 -24.12 -8.47
C LYS A 163 -0.09 -22.87 -8.73
N GLU A 164 -1.39 -22.92 -8.45
CA GLU A 164 -2.31 -21.79 -8.70
C GLU A 164 -1.97 -20.58 -7.82
N VAL A 165 -1.77 -20.77 -6.53
CA VAL A 165 -1.53 -19.65 -5.60
C VAL A 165 -0.13 -19.04 -5.74
N THR A 166 0.86 -19.80 -6.24
CA THR A 166 2.23 -19.32 -6.44
C THR A 166 2.49 -18.74 -7.84
N THR A 167 1.60 -19.01 -8.81
CA THR A 167 1.77 -18.50 -10.18
C THR A 167 1.33 -17.04 -10.30
N GLY A 168 2.16 -16.22 -10.94
CA GLY A 168 1.83 -14.82 -11.28
C GLY A 168 1.79 -13.87 -10.08
N ILE A 169 2.40 -14.22 -8.96
CA ILE A 169 2.57 -13.30 -7.84
C ILE A 169 3.56 -12.21 -8.25
N LEU A 170 3.12 -10.96 -8.15
CA LEU A 170 4.00 -9.80 -8.34
C LEU A 170 4.89 -9.59 -7.09
N PRO A 171 6.11 -9.05 -7.24
CA PRO A 171 6.93 -8.69 -6.08
C PRO A 171 6.14 -7.87 -5.07
N PRO A 172 6.30 -8.12 -3.76
CA PRO A 172 5.62 -7.34 -2.75
C PRO A 172 6.16 -5.90 -2.74
N PRO A 173 5.33 -4.91 -2.33
CA PRO A 173 5.81 -3.56 -2.10
C PRO A 173 7.02 -3.54 -1.14
N ALA A 174 8.00 -2.69 -1.41
CA ALA A 174 9.26 -2.63 -0.64
C ALA A 174 9.06 -2.34 0.86
N TYR A 175 7.97 -1.68 1.22
CA TYR A 175 7.66 -1.36 2.62
C TYR A 175 7.02 -2.51 3.43
N PHE A 176 6.55 -3.58 2.80
CA PHE A 176 5.90 -4.71 3.51
C PHE A 176 6.78 -5.33 4.60
N PRO A 177 8.04 -5.70 4.34
CA PRO A 177 8.92 -6.24 5.38
C PRO A 177 9.15 -5.26 6.54
N LEU A 178 9.22 -3.96 6.24
CA LEU A 178 9.40 -2.91 7.25
C LEU A 178 8.17 -2.78 8.14
N ASN A 179 6.97 -2.76 7.56
CA ASN A 179 5.73 -2.71 8.31
C ASN A 179 5.50 -3.98 9.15
N ALA A 180 5.83 -5.15 8.61
CA ALA A 180 5.80 -6.39 9.38
C ALA A 180 6.75 -6.35 10.58
N ALA A 181 7.96 -5.79 10.39
CA ALA A 181 8.92 -5.60 11.47
C ALA A 181 8.41 -4.60 12.53
N MET A 182 7.78 -3.49 12.13
CA MET A 182 7.16 -2.53 13.05
C MET A 182 6.01 -3.18 13.83
N ASN A 183 5.14 -3.93 13.18
CA ASN A 183 4.02 -4.64 13.81
C ASN A 183 4.49 -5.70 14.82
N LYS A 184 5.68 -6.26 14.61
CA LYS A 184 6.30 -7.24 15.51
C LYS A 184 7.09 -6.60 16.65
N ASN A 185 7.85 -5.52 16.36
CA ASN A 185 8.81 -4.94 17.30
C ASN A 185 8.26 -3.74 18.08
N GLY A 186 7.13 -3.18 17.63
CA GLY A 186 6.54 -1.95 18.14
C GLY A 186 6.87 -0.74 17.27
N TYR A 187 6.12 0.35 17.49
CA TYR A 187 6.17 1.61 16.77
C TYR A 187 5.80 2.78 17.71
N ASP A 188 6.06 4.02 17.29
CA ASP A 188 5.67 5.23 18.01
C ASP A 188 4.13 5.32 18.12
N SER A 189 3.61 5.87 19.22
CA SER A 189 2.16 6.10 19.34
C SER A 189 1.65 6.98 18.20
N ILE A 190 0.52 6.60 17.60
CA ILE A 190 -0.09 7.41 16.54
C ILE A 190 -0.42 8.84 17.00
N ASP A 191 -0.76 9.03 18.29
CA ASP A 191 -1.04 10.35 18.85
C ASP A 191 0.22 11.23 18.86
N GLU A 192 1.39 10.66 19.18
CA GLU A 192 2.68 11.36 19.15
C GLU A 192 3.11 11.69 17.71
N VAL A 193 2.90 10.75 16.79
CA VAL A 193 3.19 10.94 15.36
C VAL A 193 2.32 12.05 14.77
N ILE A 194 1.02 12.07 15.07
CA ILE A 194 0.10 13.11 14.64
C ILE A 194 0.50 14.45 15.26
N ALA A 195 0.72 14.53 16.57
CA ALA A 195 1.10 15.77 17.24
C ALA A 195 2.38 16.39 16.68
N ARG A 196 3.37 15.55 16.35
CA ARG A 196 4.63 15.98 15.70
C ARG A 196 4.40 16.43 14.25
N GLY A 197 3.70 15.61 13.47
CA GLY A 197 3.52 15.81 12.04
C GLY A 197 2.56 16.94 11.67
N THR A 198 1.64 17.29 12.57
CA THR A 198 0.69 18.41 12.38
C THR A 198 1.17 19.74 12.97
N LYS A 199 2.44 19.85 13.32
CA LYS A 199 3.05 21.12 13.74
C LYS A 199 3.07 22.10 12.56
N ALA A 200 2.41 23.26 12.71
CA ALA A 200 2.47 24.35 11.74
C ALA A 200 3.85 25.03 11.82
N LEU A 201 4.61 25.02 10.73
CA LEU A 201 5.94 25.62 10.63
C LEU A 201 5.85 26.98 9.92
N THR A 202 6.56 27.96 10.42
CA THR A 202 6.84 29.19 9.68
C THR A 202 7.74 28.90 8.47
N VAL A 203 7.86 29.82 7.52
CA VAL A 203 8.76 29.66 6.36
C VAL A 203 10.20 29.40 6.79
N ASP A 204 10.69 30.10 7.81
CA ASP A 204 12.06 29.95 8.31
C ASP A 204 12.26 28.57 8.99
N GLU A 205 11.31 28.11 9.80
CA GLU A 205 11.36 26.77 10.39
C GLU A 205 11.31 25.71 9.30
N PHE A 206 10.47 25.87 8.29
CA PHE A 206 10.34 24.95 7.15
C PHE A 206 11.67 24.85 6.36
N LYS A 207 12.29 26.01 6.06
CA LYS A 207 13.62 26.08 5.43
C LYS A 207 14.70 25.40 6.29
N SER A 208 14.63 25.58 7.61
CA SER A 208 15.56 24.92 8.54
C SER A 208 15.41 23.40 8.48
N GLU A 209 14.19 22.88 8.44
CA GLU A 209 13.98 21.42 8.32
C GLU A 209 14.50 20.88 6.99
N ILE A 210 14.31 21.61 5.88
CA ILE A 210 14.88 21.24 4.56
C ILE A 210 16.42 21.21 4.65
N ALA A 211 17.02 22.22 5.23
CA ALA A 211 18.48 22.29 5.40
C ALA A 211 19.03 21.14 6.26
N ASN A 212 18.22 20.60 7.17
CA ASN A 212 18.50 19.41 7.98
C ASN A 212 18.15 18.07 7.28
N GLY A 213 17.88 18.08 5.98
CA GLY A 213 17.66 16.90 5.17
C GLY A 213 16.22 16.40 5.13
N ALA A 214 15.24 17.20 5.54
CA ALA A 214 13.85 16.81 5.40
C ALA A 214 13.42 16.84 3.92
N LEU A 215 12.71 15.82 3.49
CA LEU A 215 12.04 15.74 2.19
C LEU A 215 10.81 16.63 2.19
N ILE A 216 10.64 17.45 1.17
CA ILE A 216 9.39 18.18 0.94
C ILE A 216 8.43 17.23 0.22
N LEU A 217 7.34 16.85 0.88
CA LEU A 217 6.28 16.06 0.29
C LEU A 217 5.07 16.95 0.01
N ASP A 218 4.76 17.16 -1.27
CA ASP A 218 3.59 17.92 -1.69
C ASP A 218 2.43 16.96 -1.99
N VAL A 219 1.36 17.08 -1.22
CA VAL A 219 0.21 16.16 -1.28
C VAL A 219 -1.06 16.81 -1.85
N ARG A 220 -0.92 18.00 -2.43
CA ARG A 220 -2.01 18.69 -3.12
C ARG A 220 -2.49 17.91 -4.35
N THR A 221 -3.37 18.49 -5.14
CA THR A 221 -3.76 17.93 -6.44
C THR A 221 -2.65 18.10 -7.48
N GLN A 222 -2.61 17.23 -8.49
CA GLN A 222 -1.64 17.36 -9.59
C GLN A 222 -1.78 18.71 -10.33
N ALA A 223 -3.01 19.21 -10.49
CA ALA A 223 -3.28 20.46 -11.15
C ALA A 223 -2.66 21.66 -10.40
N GLU A 224 -2.77 21.67 -9.06
CA GLU A 224 -2.15 22.69 -8.22
C GLU A 224 -0.62 22.57 -8.23
N PHE A 225 -0.08 21.35 -8.19
CA PHE A 225 1.35 21.12 -8.20
C PHE A 225 1.99 21.61 -9.51
N ILE A 226 1.42 21.25 -10.66
CA ILE A 226 1.92 21.66 -11.99
C ILE A 226 2.04 23.18 -12.08
N GLN A 227 1.09 23.94 -11.52
CA GLN A 227 1.06 25.39 -11.59
C GLN A 227 2.10 26.09 -10.72
N GLY A 228 2.56 25.45 -9.64
CA GLY A 228 3.59 26.00 -8.78
C GLY A 228 3.89 25.14 -7.57
N PHE A 229 5.17 24.78 -7.39
CA PHE A 229 5.65 24.01 -6.26
C PHE A 229 7.04 24.46 -5.79
N ILE A 230 7.34 24.21 -4.53
CA ILE A 230 8.64 24.53 -3.95
C ILE A 230 9.72 23.63 -4.59
N PRO A 231 10.85 24.17 -5.05
CA PRO A 231 11.92 23.37 -5.66
C PRO A 231 12.32 22.16 -4.80
N ASN A 232 12.60 21.04 -5.43
CA ASN A 232 12.91 19.75 -4.83
C ASN A 232 11.74 19.07 -4.06
N SER A 233 10.50 19.53 -4.23
CA SER A 233 9.34 18.79 -3.72
C SER A 233 9.15 17.47 -4.49
N LEU A 234 8.85 16.41 -3.75
CA LEU A 234 8.28 15.19 -4.30
C LEU A 234 6.75 15.34 -4.26
N PHE A 235 6.11 15.15 -5.40
CA PHE A 235 4.65 15.16 -5.49
C PHE A 235 4.09 13.75 -5.28
N ILE A 236 3.20 13.58 -4.31
CA ILE A 236 2.34 12.40 -4.19
C ILE A 236 0.99 12.88 -3.65
N GLY A 237 0.04 13.14 -4.53
CA GLY A 237 -1.27 13.70 -4.16
C GLY A 237 -2.14 12.73 -3.35
N LEU A 238 -2.90 13.25 -2.39
CA LEU A 238 -3.78 12.45 -1.53
C LEU A 238 -4.89 11.71 -2.29
N ASN A 239 -5.34 12.24 -3.43
CA ASN A 239 -6.47 11.69 -4.20
C ASN A 239 -6.12 10.44 -5.04
N GLY A 240 -4.85 9.99 -5.01
CA GLY A 240 -4.41 8.78 -5.69
C GLY A 240 -4.14 7.61 -4.74
N GLN A 241 -3.38 6.65 -5.21
CA GLN A 241 -2.88 5.54 -4.40
C GLN A 241 -1.72 5.99 -3.49
N PHE A 242 -1.98 6.98 -2.64
CA PHE A 242 -0.99 7.74 -1.87
C PHE A 242 -0.03 6.83 -1.09
N ALA A 243 -0.56 5.97 -0.22
CA ALA A 243 0.25 5.12 0.66
C ALA A 243 1.16 4.16 -0.13
N MET A 244 0.67 3.64 -1.26
CA MET A 244 1.47 2.76 -2.14
C MET A 244 2.64 3.52 -2.77
N TRP A 245 2.40 4.74 -3.28
CA TRP A 245 3.46 5.54 -3.91
C TRP A 245 4.46 6.08 -2.90
N VAL A 246 4.02 6.47 -1.70
CA VAL A 246 4.92 6.81 -0.59
C VAL A 246 5.87 5.65 -0.31
N GLY A 247 5.32 4.44 -0.11
CA GLY A 247 6.11 3.26 0.20
C GLY A 247 7.00 2.76 -0.94
N ALA A 248 6.65 3.05 -2.21
CA ALA A 248 7.46 2.68 -3.37
C ALA A 248 8.61 3.67 -3.64
N LEU A 249 8.39 4.96 -3.37
CA LEU A 249 9.28 6.02 -3.82
C LEU A 249 10.17 6.63 -2.73
N ILE A 250 9.72 6.62 -1.47
CA ILE A 250 10.54 7.06 -0.34
C ILE A 250 11.23 5.84 0.26
N THR A 251 12.49 5.64 -0.07
CA THR A 251 13.21 4.39 0.25
C THR A 251 13.62 4.27 1.72
N ASP A 252 13.77 5.38 2.43
CA ASP A 252 14.09 5.38 3.86
C ASP A 252 12.82 5.64 4.69
N ILE A 253 12.39 4.63 5.44
CA ILE A 253 11.22 4.74 6.33
C ILE A 253 11.42 5.76 7.47
N LYS A 254 12.68 6.11 7.76
CA LYS A 254 13.06 7.13 8.75
C LYS A 254 13.30 8.51 8.14
N GLN A 255 13.00 8.68 6.84
CA GLN A 255 13.12 9.97 6.18
C GLN A 255 12.30 11.03 6.93
N ARG A 256 12.96 12.12 7.33
CA ARG A 256 12.27 13.29 7.87
C ARG A 256 11.45 13.92 6.74
N ILE A 257 10.20 14.23 6.99
CA ILE A 257 9.26 14.76 5.98
C ILE A 257 8.68 16.07 6.49
N VAL A 258 8.65 17.09 5.63
CA VAL A 258 7.86 18.31 5.80
C VAL A 258 6.79 18.35 4.72
N LEU A 259 5.58 18.80 5.07
CA LEU A 259 4.42 18.70 4.20
C LEU A 259 4.03 20.03 3.55
N ILE A 260 3.61 19.93 2.29
CA ILE A 260 2.75 20.90 1.63
C ILE A 260 1.40 20.22 1.44
N ALA A 261 0.42 20.55 2.28
CA ALA A 261 -0.89 19.92 2.28
C ALA A 261 -2.00 20.94 2.00
N PRO A 262 -3.14 20.53 1.42
CA PRO A 262 -4.35 21.35 1.44
C PRO A 262 -4.78 21.63 2.88
N GLU A 263 -5.33 22.82 3.12
CA GLU A 263 -5.81 23.22 4.45
C GLU A 263 -6.82 22.21 5.01
N GLY A 264 -6.59 21.77 6.26
CA GLY A 264 -7.40 20.77 6.96
C GLY A 264 -7.13 19.32 6.55
N LYS A 265 -6.09 19.06 5.72
CA LYS A 265 -5.69 17.70 5.32
C LYS A 265 -4.36 17.25 5.95
N GLU A 266 -3.81 18.03 6.86
CA GLU A 266 -2.53 17.76 7.50
C GLU A 266 -2.58 16.47 8.33
N GLU A 267 -3.59 16.32 9.19
CA GLU A 267 -3.77 15.14 10.04
C GLU A 267 -4.07 13.87 9.20
N GLU A 268 -4.93 13.98 8.18
CA GLU A 268 -5.17 12.88 7.24
C GLU A 268 -3.87 12.44 6.59
N THR A 269 -3.04 13.40 6.16
CA THR A 269 -1.76 13.13 5.50
C THR A 269 -0.82 12.39 6.43
N VAL A 270 -0.61 12.88 7.65
CA VAL A 270 0.25 12.26 8.66
C VAL A 270 -0.24 10.85 9.00
N THR A 271 -1.55 10.68 9.19
CA THR A 271 -2.15 9.37 9.47
C THR A 271 -1.92 8.39 8.32
N ARG A 272 -2.04 8.84 7.07
CA ARG A 272 -1.81 7.98 5.90
C ARG A 272 -0.34 7.64 5.67
N LEU A 273 0.59 8.52 6.07
CA LEU A 273 2.02 8.24 6.12
C LEU A 273 2.34 7.20 7.19
N ALA A 274 1.82 7.37 8.39
CA ALA A 274 2.02 6.44 9.50
C ALA A 274 1.49 5.03 9.20
N ARG A 275 0.41 4.89 8.41
CA ARG A 275 -0.09 3.57 7.96
C ARG A 275 0.94 2.73 7.22
N VAL A 276 1.87 3.37 6.53
CA VAL A 276 2.97 2.69 5.83
C VAL A 276 4.32 2.89 6.52
N GLY A 277 4.30 3.32 7.79
CA GLY A 277 5.46 3.36 8.68
C GLY A 277 6.32 4.63 8.59
N TYR A 278 5.87 5.67 7.88
CA TYR A 278 6.61 6.95 7.78
C TYR A 278 6.22 7.89 8.93
N ASP A 279 6.73 7.60 10.11
CA ASP A 279 6.40 8.31 11.36
C ASP A 279 7.18 9.62 11.56
N TYR A 280 8.16 9.92 10.70
CA TYR A 280 9.07 11.05 10.87
C TYR A 280 8.62 12.32 10.13
N THR A 281 7.30 12.53 10.01
CA THR A 281 6.76 13.84 9.61
C THR A 281 6.99 14.84 10.73
N VAL A 282 7.64 15.97 10.43
CA VAL A 282 8.08 16.96 11.43
C VAL A 282 7.27 18.26 11.41
N GLY A 283 6.32 18.38 10.50
CA GLY A 283 5.40 19.50 10.40
C GLY A 283 5.00 19.82 8.96
N TYR A 284 4.19 20.86 8.81
CA TYR A 284 3.73 21.34 7.51
C TYR A 284 3.94 22.84 7.37
N LEU A 285 4.07 23.36 6.14
CA LEU A 285 4.21 24.78 5.89
C LEU A 285 2.88 25.50 6.17
N LYS A 286 2.87 26.36 7.18
CA LYS A 286 1.69 27.18 7.52
C LYS A 286 1.35 28.10 6.37
N GLY A 287 0.10 28.04 5.89
CA GLY A 287 -0.36 28.81 4.74
C GLY A 287 0.02 28.19 3.37
N GLY A 288 0.60 26.98 3.37
CA GLY A 288 0.92 26.25 2.14
C GLY A 288 1.88 27.01 1.21
N VAL A 289 1.85 26.68 -0.07
CA VAL A 289 2.72 27.28 -1.11
C VAL A 289 2.57 28.81 -1.19
N SER A 290 1.39 29.36 -0.88
CA SER A 290 1.15 30.80 -0.93
C SER A 290 1.98 31.61 0.09
N SER A 291 2.45 30.98 1.15
CA SER A 291 3.32 31.60 2.15
C SER A 291 4.80 31.52 1.81
N TRP A 292 5.17 30.74 0.79
CA TRP A 292 6.57 30.58 0.39
C TRP A 292 7.11 31.88 -0.21
N ASP A 293 8.28 32.32 0.27
CA ASP A 293 8.93 33.55 -0.13
C ASP A 293 10.03 33.40 -1.19
N GLY A 294 10.27 32.16 -1.64
CA GLY A 294 11.21 31.81 -2.70
C GLY A 294 10.55 31.64 -4.06
N GLU A 295 11.37 31.35 -5.07
CA GLU A 295 10.88 31.00 -6.40
C GLU A 295 10.12 29.65 -6.37
N LEU A 296 9.13 29.53 -7.22
CA LEU A 296 8.40 28.27 -7.46
C LEU A 296 8.80 27.68 -8.82
N ASN A 297 8.91 26.38 -8.86
CA ASN A 297 8.99 25.63 -10.11
C ASN A 297 7.58 25.35 -10.64
N THR A 298 7.49 25.12 -11.95
CA THR A 298 6.27 24.68 -12.64
C THR A 298 6.58 23.49 -13.53
N ILE A 299 5.55 22.76 -13.95
CA ILE A 299 5.66 21.70 -14.97
C ILE A 299 4.88 22.15 -16.19
N THR A 300 5.51 22.11 -17.37
CA THR A 300 4.80 22.27 -18.62
C THR A 300 3.92 21.04 -18.86
N SER A 301 2.64 21.24 -19.10
CA SER A 301 1.69 20.18 -19.43
C SER A 301 1.05 20.50 -20.77
N ILE A 302 1.00 19.52 -21.68
CA ILE A 302 0.40 19.65 -23.01
C ILE A 302 -0.75 18.66 -23.16
N SER A 303 -1.68 18.94 -24.06
CA SER A 303 -2.76 18.02 -24.44
C SER A 303 -2.23 16.87 -25.32
N ALA A 304 -3.05 15.84 -25.49
CA ALA A 304 -2.77 14.75 -26.43
C ALA A 304 -2.71 15.23 -27.89
N ASP A 305 -3.55 16.22 -28.26
CA ASP A 305 -3.54 16.81 -29.61
C ASP A 305 -2.24 17.61 -29.87
N GLU A 306 -1.76 18.36 -28.87
CA GLU A 306 -0.48 19.06 -28.95
C GLU A 306 0.69 18.08 -29.05
N LEU A 307 0.63 16.93 -28.32
CA LEU A 307 1.63 15.86 -28.45
C LEU A 307 1.63 15.30 -29.88
N ALA A 308 0.47 14.99 -30.45
CA ALA A 308 0.34 14.46 -31.81
C ALA A 308 0.87 15.42 -32.88
N ALA A 309 0.75 16.73 -32.64
CA ALA A 309 1.28 17.79 -33.52
C ALA A 309 2.79 18.05 -33.33
N THR A 310 3.44 17.45 -32.33
CA THR A 310 4.84 17.67 -32.01
C THR A 310 5.74 16.70 -32.82
N GLU A 311 6.53 17.24 -33.71
CA GLU A 311 7.51 16.44 -34.48
C GLU A 311 8.71 15.99 -33.61
N ASN A 312 9.20 14.79 -33.84
CA ASN A 312 10.40 14.23 -33.17
C ASN A 312 10.34 14.24 -31.64
N CYS A 313 9.16 14.05 -31.03
CA CYS A 313 9.03 13.96 -29.60
C CYS A 313 9.56 12.61 -29.05
N THR A 314 10.25 12.65 -27.91
CA THR A 314 10.62 11.46 -27.16
C THR A 314 9.59 11.23 -26.06
N ILE A 315 8.84 10.14 -26.16
CA ILE A 315 7.75 9.81 -25.25
C ILE A 315 8.22 8.81 -24.19
N VAL A 316 7.87 9.04 -22.94
CA VAL A 316 8.15 8.15 -21.82
C VAL A 316 6.83 7.70 -21.18
N ASP A 317 6.57 6.40 -21.20
CA ASP A 317 5.43 5.78 -20.53
C ASP A 317 5.84 5.24 -19.15
N VAL A 318 5.28 5.82 -18.09
CA VAL A 318 5.57 5.42 -16.70
C VAL A 318 4.53 4.47 -16.10
N ARG A 319 3.69 3.85 -16.93
CA ARG A 319 2.70 2.85 -16.51
C ARG A 319 3.36 1.53 -16.12
N LYS A 320 2.59 0.71 -15.40
CA LYS A 320 3.02 -0.64 -14.99
C LYS A 320 3.29 -1.55 -16.20
N PRO A 321 4.17 -2.57 -16.06
CA PRO A 321 4.48 -3.48 -17.16
C PRO A 321 3.26 -4.14 -17.79
N GLY A 322 2.25 -4.54 -17.03
CA GLY A 322 1.04 -5.14 -17.56
C GLY A 322 0.19 -4.17 -18.40
N GLU A 323 0.14 -2.89 -18.03
CA GLU A 323 -0.54 -1.85 -18.83
C GLU A 323 0.19 -1.62 -20.15
N TRP A 324 1.52 -1.57 -20.10
CA TRP A 324 2.37 -1.44 -21.29
C TRP A 324 2.25 -2.63 -22.25
N GLN A 325 2.30 -3.85 -21.71
CA GLN A 325 2.18 -5.07 -22.53
C GLN A 325 0.82 -5.21 -23.21
N SER A 326 -0.22 -4.70 -22.57
CA SER A 326 -1.57 -4.72 -23.14
C SER A 326 -1.68 -3.78 -24.34
N GLU A 327 -1.20 -2.55 -24.20
CA GLU A 327 -1.29 -1.52 -25.24
C GLU A 327 -0.37 -0.36 -24.87
N HIS A 328 0.36 0.25 -25.82
CA HIS A 328 1.22 1.41 -25.59
C HIS A 328 1.37 2.28 -26.83
N VAL A 329 1.90 3.50 -26.65
CA VAL A 329 2.23 4.40 -27.75
C VAL A 329 3.44 3.87 -28.50
N GLU A 330 3.33 3.78 -29.83
CA GLU A 330 4.43 3.31 -30.69
C GLU A 330 5.70 4.15 -30.46
N ASN A 331 6.85 3.49 -30.34
CA ASN A 331 8.15 4.11 -30.07
C ASN A 331 8.31 4.82 -28.72
N ALA A 332 7.34 4.75 -27.79
CA ALA A 332 7.53 5.25 -26.45
C ALA A 332 8.56 4.42 -25.68
N MET A 333 9.29 5.07 -24.79
CA MET A 333 10.22 4.41 -23.86
C MET A 333 9.43 3.95 -22.64
N HIS A 334 9.53 2.66 -22.30
CA HIS A 334 8.93 2.16 -21.06
C HIS A 334 9.85 2.40 -19.86
N TYR A 335 9.38 3.22 -18.91
CA TYR A 335 10.11 3.52 -17.68
C TYR A 335 9.13 3.57 -16.49
N PRO A 336 8.67 2.41 -16.00
CA PRO A 336 7.64 2.30 -14.98
C PRO A 336 8.01 3.04 -13.69
N LEU A 337 7.07 3.82 -13.17
CA LEU A 337 7.25 4.55 -11.91
C LEU A 337 7.57 3.61 -10.74
N ASP A 338 7.01 2.40 -10.72
CA ASP A 338 7.25 1.39 -9.68
C ASP A 338 8.73 1.01 -9.51
N TYR A 339 9.54 1.13 -10.58
CA TYR A 339 10.96 0.74 -10.61
C TYR A 339 11.89 1.91 -10.91
N MET A 340 11.39 3.14 -10.87
CA MET A 340 12.19 4.31 -11.27
C MET A 340 13.37 4.55 -10.33
N ASN A 341 13.22 4.22 -9.04
CA ASN A 341 14.30 4.31 -8.06
C ASN A 341 15.48 3.34 -8.32
N ASP A 342 15.28 2.28 -9.11
CA ASP A 342 16.35 1.31 -9.43
C ASP A 342 17.43 1.92 -10.31
N ASP A 343 17.06 2.87 -11.17
CA ASP A 343 18.01 3.61 -12.01
C ASP A 343 17.48 4.98 -12.43
N LEU A 344 17.65 5.97 -11.57
CA LEU A 344 17.27 7.37 -11.83
C LEU A 344 18.14 8.07 -12.88
N THR A 345 19.14 7.38 -13.43
CA THR A 345 20.06 7.91 -14.48
C THR A 345 19.74 7.39 -15.88
N LYS A 346 18.70 6.59 -16.04
CA LYS A 346 18.32 5.92 -17.30
C LYS A 346 18.10 6.88 -18.47
N LEU A 347 17.66 8.11 -18.19
CA LEU A 347 17.38 9.13 -19.20
C LEU A 347 18.54 10.11 -19.35
N ASP A 348 18.70 10.70 -20.54
CA ASP A 348 19.67 11.79 -20.76
C ASP A 348 19.05 13.13 -20.32
N LYS A 349 19.74 13.85 -19.42
CA LYS A 349 19.28 15.13 -18.86
C LYS A 349 19.17 16.26 -19.89
N ASN A 350 19.79 16.12 -21.07
CA ASN A 350 19.77 17.11 -22.14
C ASN A 350 18.60 16.91 -23.12
N THR A 351 17.96 15.75 -23.07
CA THR A 351 16.82 15.42 -23.94
C THR A 351 15.51 15.89 -23.34
N THR A 352 14.60 16.40 -24.18
CA THR A 352 13.23 16.74 -23.80
C THR A 352 12.36 15.49 -23.85
N TYR A 353 11.68 15.17 -22.76
CA TYR A 353 10.79 14.02 -22.65
C TYR A 353 9.35 14.42 -22.42
N HIS A 354 8.45 13.80 -23.17
CA HIS A 354 7.00 13.88 -22.96
C HIS A 354 6.57 12.67 -22.12
N VAL A 355 6.24 12.94 -20.88
CA VAL A 355 5.97 11.88 -19.87
C VAL A 355 4.48 11.68 -19.71
N HIS A 356 4.01 10.45 -19.89
CA HIS A 356 2.61 10.12 -19.63
C HIS A 356 2.45 8.88 -18.76
N CYS A 357 1.28 8.78 -18.13
CA CYS A 357 0.79 7.56 -17.50
C CYS A 357 -0.60 7.22 -18.04
N ALA A 358 -1.47 6.56 -17.28
CA ALA A 358 -2.83 6.27 -17.74
C ALA A 358 -3.73 7.52 -17.78
N GLY A 359 -3.68 8.39 -16.74
CA GLY A 359 -4.60 9.52 -16.58
C GLY A 359 -3.97 10.81 -16.03
N GLY A 360 -2.63 10.95 -16.01
CA GLY A 360 -1.94 12.19 -15.63
C GLY A 360 -1.45 12.27 -14.16
N TYR A 361 -1.77 11.33 -13.28
CA TYR A 361 -1.33 11.37 -11.87
C TYR A 361 0.10 10.86 -11.69
N ARG A 362 0.41 9.66 -12.17
CA ARG A 362 1.73 9.01 -12.04
C ARG A 362 2.82 9.74 -12.84
N SER A 363 2.48 10.37 -13.96
CA SER A 363 3.43 11.17 -14.75
C SER A 363 3.94 12.37 -13.98
N VAL A 364 3.09 13.07 -13.25
CA VAL A 364 3.50 14.21 -12.41
C VAL A 364 4.37 13.74 -11.23
N ILE A 365 4.08 12.59 -10.63
CA ILE A 365 4.97 11.98 -9.62
C ILE A 365 6.35 11.70 -10.22
N ALA A 366 6.40 11.02 -11.38
CA ALA A 366 7.64 10.68 -12.07
C ALA A 366 8.46 11.93 -12.40
N ILE A 367 7.81 12.96 -12.94
CA ILE A 367 8.46 14.25 -13.26
C ILE A 367 9.04 14.87 -12.01
N SER A 368 8.28 14.95 -10.90
CA SER A 368 8.78 15.54 -9.65
C SER A 368 10.01 14.79 -9.11
N LEU A 369 10.01 13.45 -9.17
CA LEU A 369 11.14 12.61 -8.77
C LEU A 369 12.37 12.85 -9.65
N LEU A 370 12.20 12.91 -10.98
CA LEU A 370 13.27 13.19 -11.92
C LEU A 370 13.82 14.62 -11.77
N MET A 371 12.95 15.60 -11.51
CA MET A 371 13.38 16.99 -11.26
C MET A 371 14.28 17.11 -10.02
N GLN A 372 14.04 16.32 -8.97
CA GLN A 372 14.97 16.22 -7.82
C GLN A 372 16.36 15.70 -8.22
N GLN A 373 16.45 14.92 -9.30
CA GLN A 373 17.73 14.45 -9.86
C GLN A 373 18.34 15.42 -10.86
N GLY A 374 17.76 16.62 -11.03
CA GLY A 374 18.27 17.68 -11.88
C GLY A 374 17.85 17.59 -13.35
N TYR A 375 16.85 16.78 -13.69
CA TYR A 375 16.21 16.84 -15.02
C TYR A 375 15.38 18.13 -15.14
N LYS A 376 15.47 18.80 -16.27
CA LYS A 376 14.78 20.10 -16.49
C LYS A 376 13.82 20.09 -17.68
N ASN A 377 14.04 19.18 -18.63
CA ASN A 377 13.32 19.15 -19.90
C ASN A 377 12.24 18.06 -19.88
N LEU A 378 11.29 18.18 -18.94
CA LEU A 378 10.20 17.22 -18.75
C LEU A 378 8.86 17.92 -18.99
N ILE A 379 8.02 17.31 -19.82
CA ILE A 379 6.70 17.81 -20.20
C ILE A 379 5.68 16.74 -19.83
N ASP A 380 4.66 17.09 -19.05
CA ASP A 380 3.54 16.18 -18.75
C ASP A 380 2.54 16.15 -19.90
N VAL A 381 2.00 14.97 -20.19
CA VAL A 381 0.90 14.81 -21.15
C VAL A 381 -0.42 14.65 -20.39
N ALA A 382 -1.22 15.70 -20.41
CA ALA A 382 -2.50 15.77 -19.70
C ALA A 382 -3.45 14.67 -20.15
N GLY A 383 -4.11 14.01 -19.18
CA GLY A 383 -5.01 12.89 -19.47
C GLY A 383 -4.30 11.58 -19.83
N GLY A 384 -2.99 11.61 -20.01
CA GLY A 384 -2.14 10.43 -20.22
C GLY A 384 -2.57 9.55 -21.39
N TYR A 385 -2.32 8.24 -21.30
CA TYR A 385 -2.65 7.27 -22.34
C TYR A 385 -4.15 7.26 -22.68
N GLY A 386 -5.01 7.51 -21.68
CA GLY A 386 -6.45 7.60 -21.91
C GLY A 386 -6.85 8.71 -22.89
N ALA A 387 -6.15 9.84 -22.87
CA ALA A 387 -6.34 10.92 -23.85
C ALA A 387 -5.63 10.60 -25.19
N ILE A 388 -4.38 10.16 -25.13
CA ILE A 388 -3.56 9.88 -26.33
C ILE A 388 -4.25 8.89 -27.28
N LYS A 389 -4.78 7.79 -26.77
CA LYS A 389 -5.40 6.77 -27.63
C LYS A 389 -6.73 7.20 -28.29
N ASN A 390 -7.30 8.33 -27.88
CA ASN A 390 -8.53 8.89 -28.45
C ASN A 390 -8.23 10.10 -29.36
N THR A 391 -6.96 10.41 -29.58
CA THR A 391 -6.53 11.45 -30.55
C THR A 391 -6.44 10.81 -31.93
N ASP A 392 -7.11 11.41 -32.93
CA ASP A 392 -7.15 10.93 -34.34
C ASP A 392 -5.83 11.19 -35.08
#